data_ef53be7a782a3450f72f6df0d82b8924
#
_entry.id   ef53be7a782a3450f72f6df0d82b8924
#
_cell.length_a   1.000
_cell.length_b   1.000
_cell.length_c   1.000
_cell.angle_alpha   90.00
_cell.angle_beta   90.00
_cell.angle_gamma   90.00
#
_symmetry.space_group_name_H-M   'P 1'
#
loop_
_entity.id
_entity.type
_entity.pdbx_description
1 polymer ?
#
loop_
_entity_poly.entity_id
_entity_poly.type
_entity_poly.pdbx_seq_one_letter_code
_entity_poly.pdbx_strand_id
1 'polypeptide(L)'
;MSHGPPSRPARAAIPRPAESAARLLHPSHPGTVVLDTEALTHIAKGLAEAISQVPDAPAGSIQRIPLLSTEGYDAWLMIWGVGATLEAHDHDGSIGVMHVLSGTLLERAGELQDLELAPLRRLEPGSTSEFAADHRHAIDNGGAEVAVSIGVYSPPLAAHDE
;
A
#
# COMPACT_ATOMS: atom_id res chain seq x y z
N MET A 1 7.31 -15.17 -24.92
CA MET A 1 8.03 -14.76 -24.20
C MET A 1 7.61 -14.05 -23.12
N SER A 2 7.66 -14.26 -22.08
CA SER A 2 7.23 -13.60 -21.05
C SER A 2 8.20 -12.82 -20.48
N HIS A 3 7.94 -11.74 -20.02
CA HIS A 3 8.84 -10.99 -19.48
C HIS A 3 8.41 -10.69 -18.18
N GLY A 4 9.05 -10.84 -17.30
CA GLY A 4 8.77 -10.53 -15.99
C GLY A 4 8.29 -9.16 -15.87
N PRO A 5 7.38 -8.91 -15.09
CA PRO A 5 6.95 -7.59 -14.84
C PRO A 5 8.03 -6.85 -14.17
N PRO A 6 8.28 -5.77 -14.66
CA PRO A 6 9.35 -4.97 -14.16
C PRO A 6 8.98 -4.16 -12.98
N SER A 7 7.98 -4.48 -12.33
CA SER A 7 7.49 -3.57 -11.35
C SER A 7 8.38 -3.35 -10.19
N ARG A 8 9.31 -4.26 -9.93
CA ARG A 8 10.10 -4.07 -8.76
C ARG A 8 11.36 -3.29 -8.93
N PRO A 9 11.80 -3.06 -10.11
CA PRO A 9 13.09 -2.35 -10.26
C PRO A 9 13.13 -1.05 -9.51
N ALA A 10 12.05 -0.37 -9.46
CA ALA A 10 12.06 0.91 -8.79
C ALA A 10 12.37 0.74 -7.32
N ARG A 11 11.78 -0.29 -6.72
CA ARG A 11 12.03 -0.51 -5.33
C ARG A 11 13.43 -1.00 -5.08
N ALA A 12 13.87 -1.88 -5.93
CA ALA A 12 15.19 -2.43 -5.75
C ALA A 12 16.26 -1.38 -5.89
N ALA A 13 15.97 -0.36 -6.65
CA ALA A 13 16.96 0.66 -6.88
C ALA A 13 17.06 1.67 -5.75
N ILE A 14 16.18 1.65 -4.80
CA ILE A 14 16.19 2.64 -3.75
C ILE A 14 17.08 2.15 -2.61
N PRO A 15 18.14 2.83 -2.33
CA PRO A 15 18.99 2.41 -1.23
C PRO A 15 18.31 2.66 0.11
N ARG A 16 18.77 2.01 1.10
CA ARG A 16 18.15 2.11 2.40
C ARG A 16 19.19 2.44 3.46
N PRO A 17 19.80 3.58 3.34
CA PRO A 17 20.84 3.94 4.34
C PRO A 17 20.26 4.07 5.73
N ALA A 18 19.02 4.50 5.81
CA ALA A 18 18.41 4.67 7.12
C ALA A 18 18.16 3.32 7.77
N GLU A 19 18.06 2.29 6.97
CA GLU A 19 17.86 0.98 7.52
C GLU A 19 19.05 0.55 8.35
N SER A 20 20.23 0.87 7.91
CA SER A 20 21.41 0.54 8.69
C SER A 20 21.43 1.30 10.01
N ALA A 21 20.99 2.55 9.97
CA ALA A 21 20.94 3.31 11.20
C ALA A 21 19.91 2.72 12.16
N ALA A 22 18.81 2.23 11.62
CA ALA A 22 17.80 1.62 12.46
C ALA A 22 18.33 0.38 13.15
N ARG A 23 19.15 -0.37 12.46
CA ARG A 23 19.74 -1.55 13.10
C ARG A 23 20.61 -1.18 14.26
N LEU A 24 21.33 -0.08 14.14
CA LEU A 24 22.18 0.34 15.22
C LEU A 24 21.37 0.81 16.42
N LEU A 25 20.24 1.42 16.15
CA LEU A 25 19.41 1.93 17.23
C LEU A 25 18.57 0.84 17.88
N HIS A 26 18.33 -0.25 17.18
CA HIS A 26 17.45 -1.29 17.67
C HIS A 26 18.12 -2.65 17.55
N PRO A 27 19.14 -2.87 18.34
CA PRO A 27 19.90 -4.13 18.21
C PRO A 27 19.07 -5.35 18.49
N SER A 28 18.05 -5.25 19.32
CA SER A 28 17.23 -6.43 19.60
C SER A 28 16.23 -6.71 18.50
N HIS A 29 16.05 -5.78 17.57
CA HIS A 29 15.15 -5.98 16.44
C HIS A 29 15.87 -5.49 15.21
N PRO A 30 16.85 -6.23 14.78
CA PRO A 30 17.74 -5.75 13.73
C PRO A 30 16.96 -5.44 12.48
N GLY A 31 17.12 -4.25 12.01
CA GLY A 31 16.56 -3.85 10.74
C GLY A 31 15.09 -3.57 10.74
N THR A 32 14.44 -3.52 11.91
CA THR A 32 13.01 -3.36 11.93
C THR A 32 12.60 -2.18 12.76
N VAL A 33 11.94 -1.23 12.13
CA VAL A 33 11.27 -0.13 12.80
C VAL A 33 9.81 -0.23 12.36
N VAL A 34 8.91 -0.34 13.34
CA VAL A 34 7.50 -0.53 13.03
C VAL A 34 6.70 0.61 13.61
N LEU A 35 5.90 1.22 12.76
CA LEU A 35 4.98 2.27 13.18
C LEU A 35 3.60 1.68 13.36
N ASP A 36 2.79 2.28 14.19
CA ASP A 36 1.43 1.79 14.35
C ASP A 36 0.51 2.40 13.28
N THR A 37 -0.71 1.89 13.21
CA THR A 37 -1.62 2.31 12.15
C THR A 37 -2.04 3.76 12.31
N GLU A 38 -2.04 4.29 13.52
CA GLU A 38 -2.36 5.69 13.71
C GLU A 38 -1.31 6.57 13.05
N ALA A 39 -0.04 6.22 13.24
CA ALA A 39 1.04 6.97 12.60
C ALA A 39 0.97 6.85 11.09
N LEU A 40 0.70 5.65 10.59
CA LEU A 40 0.61 5.45 9.16
C LEU A 40 -0.55 6.23 8.55
N THR A 41 -1.67 6.30 9.25
CA THR A 41 -2.81 7.06 8.79
C THR A 41 -2.48 8.54 8.72
N HIS A 42 -1.77 9.02 9.73
CA HIS A 42 -1.37 10.42 9.74
C HIS A 42 -0.46 10.73 8.55
N ILE A 43 0.47 9.84 8.26
CA ILE A 43 1.37 10.00 7.13
C ILE A 43 0.57 9.99 5.82
N ALA A 44 -0.36 9.06 5.69
CA ALA A 44 -1.13 8.95 4.46
C ALA A 44 -1.95 10.21 4.21
N LYS A 45 -2.57 10.74 5.25
CA LYS A 45 -3.38 11.95 5.10
C LYS A 45 -2.52 13.15 4.77
N GLY A 46 -1.34 13.23 5.37
CA GLY A 46 -0.44 14.33 5.06
C GLY A 46 0.03 14.29 3.62
N LEU A 47 0.36 13.09 3.13
CA LEU A 47 0.76 12.96 1.74
C LEU A 47 -0.40 13.27 0.80
N ALA A 48 -1.60 12.89 1.19
CA ALA A 48 -2.76 13.14 0.35
C ALA A 48 -2.95 14.64 0.11
N GLU A 49 -2.68 15.43 1.13
CA GLU A 49 -2.84 16.87 0.99
C GLU A 49 -1.85 17.47 0.00
N ALA A 50 -0.73 16.79 -0.21
CA ALA A 50 0.28 17.31 -1.12
C ALA A 50 0.02 16.90 -2.57
N ILE A 51 -0.93 16.04 -2.82
CA ILE A 51 -1.16 15.54 -4.17
C ILE A 51 -2.32 16.34 -4.77
N SER A 52 -2.01 17.13 -5.78
CA SER A 52 -3.03 17.97 -6.40
C SER A 52 -3.44 17.47 -7.76
N GLN A 53 -2.63 16.67 -8.41
CA GLN A 53 -2.97 16.16 -9.73
C GLN A 53 -2.58 14.71 -9.81
N VAL A 54 -3.38 13.95 -10.51
CA VAL A 54 -3.16 12.53 -10.63
C VAL A 54 -3.28 12.16 -12.09
N PRO A 55 -2.36 11.37 -12.61
CA PRO A 55 -2.47 10.95 -14.01
C PRO A 55 -3.67 10.04 -14.19
N ASP A 56 -4.15 10.03 -15.39
CA ASP A 56 -5.19 9.11 -15.77
C ASP A 56 -4.60 7.70 -15.83
N ALA A 57 -5.46 6.70 -15.84
CA ALA A 57 -5.01 5.32 -15.89
C ALA A 57 -5.90 4.53 -16.83
N PRO A 58 -5.31 3.66 -17.64
CA PRO A 58 -6.13 2.83 -18.52
C PRO A 58 -7.04 1.91 -17.73
N ALA A 59 -8.17 1.58 -18.32
CA ALA A 59 -9.10 0.66 -17.68
C ALA A 59 -8.39 -0.64 -17.34
N GLY A 60 -8.70 -1.18 -16.19
CA GLY A 60 -8.15 -2.45 -15.73
C GLY A 60 -6.74 -2.37 -15.18
N SER A 61 -6.09 -1.23 -15.24
CA SER A 61 -4.70 -1.13 -14.83
C SER A 61 -4.57 -0.61 -13.41
N ILE A 62 -3.47 -0.96 -12.78
CA ILE A 62 -3.10 -0.42 -11.48
C ILE A 62 -1.69 0.11 -11.62
N GLN A 63 -1.50 1.38 -11.31
CA GLN A 63 -0.18 1.99 -11.33
C GLN A 63 0.24 2.26 -9.91
N ARG A 64 1.47 1.91 -9.59
CA ARG A 64 2.03 2.15 -8.27
C ARG A 64 3.19 3.09 -8.41
N ILE A 65 3.13 4.20 -7.73
CA ILE A 65 4.15 5.22 -7.80
C ILE A 65 4.73 5.39 -6.40
N PRO A 66 6.02 5.11 -6.23
CA PRO A 66 6.62 5.26 -4.89
C PRO A 66 6.69 6.73 -4.52
N LEU A 67 6.26 7.04 -3.32
CA LEU A 67 6.32 8.40 -2.81
C LEU A 67 7.46 8.60 -1.84
N LEU A 68 7.58 7.69 -0.88
CA LEU A 68 8.61 7.76 0.14
C LEU A 68 9.07 6.37 0.50
N SER A 69 10.33 6.26 0.85
CA SER A 69 10.85 5.01 1.40
C SER A 69 11.79 5.39 2.52
N THR A 70 11.43 5.03 3.73
CA THR A 70 12.22 5.36 4.92
C THR A 70 12.53 4.07 5.66
N GLU A 71 13.28 4.20 6.73
CA GLU A 71 13.58 3.01 7.52
C GLU A 71 12.35 2.48 8.22
N GLY A 72 11.34 3.29 8.42
CA GLY A 72 10.15 2.89 9.15
C GLY A 72 8.96 2.56 8.30
N TYR A 73 8.91 3.04 7.06
CA TYR A 73 7.75 2.78 6.23
C TYR A 73 8.01 3.08 4.77
N ASP A 74 7.16 2.51 3.92
CA ASP A 74 7.06 2.87 2.51
C ASP A 74 5.71 3.52 2.29
N ALA A 75 5.66 4.49 1.39
CA ALA A 75 4.39 5.10 0.98
C ALA A 75 4.29 5.08 -0.54
N TRP A 76 3.12 4.74 -1.04
CA TRP A 76 2.88 4.55 -2.47
C TRP A 76 1.61 5.23 -2.87
N LEU A 77 1.63 5.87 -4.04
CA LEU A 77 0.42 6.35 -4.67
C LEU A 77 -0.07 5.25 -5.61
N MET A 78 -1.34 4.89 -5.50
CA MET A 78 -1.91 3.86 -6.34
C MET A 78 -3.02 4.46 -7.17
N ILE A 79 -2.96 4.23 -8.48
CA ILE A 79 -3.95 4.74 -9.40
C ILE A 79 -4.64 3.53 -10.02
N TRP A 80 -5.94 3.46 -9.79
CA TRP A 80 -6.74 2.28 -10.13
C TRP A 80 -7.63 2.65 -11.30
N GLY A 81 -7.34 2.08 -12.47
CA GLY A 81 -8.22 2.28 -13.61
C GLY A 81 -9.57 1.67 -13.37
N VAL A 82 -10.55 2.08 -14.14
CA VAL A 82 -11.89 1.52 -14.03
C VAL A 82 -11.81 0.01 -14.26
N GLY A 83 -12.40 -0.76 -13.38
CA GLY A 83 -12.38 -2.20 -13.48
C GLY A 83 -11.13 -2.87 -12.97
N ALA A 84 -10.18 -2.13 -12.44
CA ALA A 84 -8.95 -2.72 -11.92
C ALA A 84 -9.26 -3.61 -10.73
N THR A 85 -8.56 -4.72 -10.65
CA THR A 85 -8.76 -5.71 -9.60
C THR A 85 -7.41 -6.10 -9.03
N LEU A 86 -7.29 -6.07 -7.73
CA LEU A 86 -6.10 -6.56 -7.06
C LEU A 86 -6.51 -7.76 -6.23
N GLU A 87 -5.99 -8.91 -6.59
CA GLU A 87 -6.41 -10.15 -5.95
C GLU A 87 -5.93 -10.20 -4.51
N ALA A 88 -6.51 -11.11 -3.76
CA ALA A 88 -6.20 -11.25 -2.35
C ALA A 88 -4.70 -11.44 -2.14
N HIS A 89 -4.15 -10.67 -1.24
CA HIS A 89 -2.72 -10.68 -0.97
C HIS A 89 -2.48 -10.19 0.44
N ASP A 90 -1.33 -10.51 0.97
CA ASP A 90 -0.89 -9.94 2.24
C ASP A 90 0.32 -9.07 1.96
N HIS A 91 0.91 -8.55 3.02
CA HIS A 91 2.01 -7.60 2.88
C HIS A 91 3.24 -8.11 3.60
N ASP A 92 3.40 -9.44 3.66
CA ASP A 92 4.62 -10.06 4.19
C ASP A 92 4.97 -9.58 5.58
N GLY A 93 3.96 -9.48 6.42
CA GLY A 93 4.19 -9.11 7.80
C GLY A 93 4.14 -7.63 8.09
N SER A 94 4.00 -6.80 7.08
CA SER A 94 3.83 -5.36 7.32
C SER A 94 2.39 -5.06 7.68
N ILE A 95 2.21 -4.14 8.61
CA ILE A 95 0.90 -3.54 8.78
C ILE A 95 0.78 -2.41 7.78
N GLY A 96 -0.42 -1.94 7.57
CA GLY A 96 -0.57 -0.88 6.60
C GLY A 96 -1.90 -0.17 6.69
N VAL A 97 -1.99 0.91 5.95
CA VAL A 97 -3.23 1.64 5.77
C VAL A 97 -3.38 1.99 4.31
N MET A 98 -4.61 2.14 3.88
CA MET A 98 -4.92 2.63 2.55
C MET A 98 -5.90 3.77 2.70
N HIS A 99 -5.51 4.93 2.22
CA HIS A 99 -6.34 6.13 2.31
C HIS A 99 -6.80 6.51 0.91
N VAL A 100 -8.09 6.65 0.71
CA VAL A 100 -8.65 6.93 -0.61
C VAL A 100 -8.74 8.42 -0.81
N LEU A 101 -8.16 8.91 -1.90
CA LEU A 101 -8.21 10.32 -2.25
C LEU A 101 -9.39 10.62 -3.14
N SER A 102 -9.63 9.79 -4.13
CA SER A 102 -10.71 10.03 -5.07
C SER A 102 -11.20 8.70 -5.62
N GLY A 103 -12.41 8.70 -6.12
CA GLY A 103 -13.03 7.49 -6.61
C GLY A 103 -13.50 6.62 -5.46
N THR A 104 -13.91 5.41 -5.77
CA THR A 104 -14.45 4.49 -4.78
C THR A 104 -13.81 3.14 -4.98
N LEU A 105 -13.33 2.54 -3.91
CA LEU A 105 -12.76 1.21 -3.96
C LEU A 105 -13.60 0.27 -3.13
N LEU A 106 -13.62 -0.99 -3.50
CA LEU A 106 -14.31 -2.03 -2.77
C LEU A 106 -13.27 -2.97 -2.19
N GLU A 107 -13.41 -3.30 -0.92
CA GLU A 107 -12.40 -4.08 -0.23
C GLU A 107 -13.02 -5.23 0.54
N ARG A 108 -12.42 -6.41 0.43
CA ARG A 108 -12.67 -7.49 1.36
C ARG A 108 -11.36 -7.73 2.08
N ALA A 109 -11.41 -7.80 3.40
CA ALA A 109 -10.22 -7.98 4.20
C ALA A 109 -10.50 -8.97 5.32
N GLY A 110 -9.49 -9.75 5.69
CA GLY A 110 -9.64 -10.70 6.78
C GLY A 110 -8.56 -11.74 6.73
N GLU A 111 -8.83 -12.84 7.39
CA GLU A 111 -7.90 -13.93 7.40
C GLU A 111 -8.01 -14.72 6.12
N LEU A 112 -6.94 -15.41 5.82
CA LEU A 112 -6.79 -16.04 4.54
C LEU A 112 -7.97 -16.90 4.14
N GLN A 113 -8.46 -17.70 5.03
CA GLN A 113 -9.44 -18.68 4.66
C GLN A 113 -10.82 -18.14 4.54
N ASP A 114 -11.06 -16.97 5.10
CA ASP A 114 -12.41 -16.44 5.15
C ASP A 114 -12.61 -15.23 4.29
N LEU A 115 -11.67 -14.96 3.40
CA LEU A 115 -11.72 -13.70 2.67
C LEU A 115 -12.97 -13.59 1.82
N GLU A 116 -13.40 -14.68 1.21
CA GLU A 116 -14.58 -14.63 0.40
C GLU A 116 -15.84 -14.39 1.19
N LEU A 117 -15.80 -14.71 2.47
CA LEU A 117 -16.94 -14.49 3.34
C LEU A 117 -16.88 -13.15 4.04
N ALA A 118 -15.77 -12.45 3.92
CA ALA A 118 -15.63 -11.16 4.57
C ALA A 118 -16.60 -10.16 3.96
N PRO A 119 -17.10 -9.23 4.75
CA PRO A 119 -18.00 -8.22 4.20
C PRO A 119 -17.27 -7.37 3.16
N LEU A 120 -18.00 -6.99 2.14
CA LEU A 120 -17.48 -6.09 1.14
C LEU A 120 -17.61 -4.68 1.68
N ARG A 121 -16.51 -3.98 1.79
CA ARG A 121 -16.50 -2.63 2.31
C ARG A 121 -16.33 -1.65 1.17
N ARG A 122 -17.09 -0.58 1.23
CA ARG A 122 -17.00 0.46 0.24
C ARG A 122 -16.15 1.59 0.81
N LEU A 123 -15.10 1.94 0.14
CA LEU A 123 -14.17 2.96 0.61
C LEU A 123 -14.33 4.19 -0.26
N GLU A 124 -14.86 5.25 0.34
CA GLU A 124 -15.12 6.50 -0.35
C GLU A 124 -13.95 7.45 -0.16
N PRO A 125 -13.89 8.54 -0.92
CA PRO A 125 -12.84 9.52 -0.71
C PRO A 125 -12.81 9.98 0.73
N GLY A 126 -11.61 10.01 1.30
CA GLY A 126 -11.42 10.36 2.70
C GLY A 126 -11.44 9.18 3.64
N SER A 127 -11.82 7.98 3.17
CA SER A 127 -11.81 6.80 4.01
C SER A 127 -10.40 6.25 4.15
N THR A 128 -10.13 5.65 5.30
CA THR A 128 -8.85 4.95 5.52
C THR A 128 -9.17 3.54 5.99
N SER A 129 -8.56 2.57 5.36
CA SER A 129 -8.67 1.18 5.75
C SER A 129 -7.35 0.76 6.40
N GLU A 130 -7.43 0.06 7.52
CA GLU A 130 -6.24 -0.41 8.23
C GLU A 130 -6.19 -1.92 8.14
N PHE A 131 -4.98 -2.45 8.05
CA PHE A 131 -4.85 -3.90 8.01
C PHE A 131 -3.68 -4.35 8.85
N ALA A 132 -3.88 -5.44 9.54
CA ALA A 132 -2.89 -6.02 10.42
C ALA A 132 -1.89 -6.84 9.61
N ALA A 133 -0.81 -7.21 10.27
CA ALA A 133 0.29 -7.90 9.60
C ALA A 133 -0.11 -9.24 9.03
N ASP A 134 -1.09 -9.89 9.63
CA ASP A 134 -1.49 -11.23 9.21
C ASP A 134 -2.76 -11.22 8.37
N HIS A 135 -3.24 -10.05 7.98
CA HIS A 135 -4.47 -9.98 7.20
C HIS A 135 -4.16 -9.91 5.73
N ARG A 136 -5.09 -10.39 4.95
CA ARG A 136 -5.06 -10.26 3.50
C ARG A 136 -6.22 -9.42 3.08
N HIS A 137 -6.11 -8.81 1.93
CA HIS A 137 -7.25 -8.08 1.38
C HIS A 137 -7.23 -8.17 -0.15
N ALA A 138 -8.41 -7.98 -0.72
CA ALA A 138 -8.61 -7.88 -2.14
C ALA A 138 -9.33 -6.58 -2.41
N ILE A 139 -8.97 -5.90 -3.47
CA ILE A 139 -9.48 -4.56 -3.73
C ILE A 139 -9.84 -4.45 -5.20
N ASP A 140 -11.00 -3.85 -5.46
CA ASP A 140 -11.46 -3.61 -6.81
C ASP A 140 -11.85 -2.16 -6.98
N ASN A 141 -11.60 -1.64 -8.16
CA ASN A 141 -12.24 -0.39 -8.54
C ASN A 141 -13.52 -0.73 -9.27
N GLY A 142 -14.62 -0.81 -8.53
CA GLY A 142 -15.91 -1.10 -9.13
C GLY A 142 -16.69 0.13 -9.52
N GLY A 143 -16.06 1.29 -9.44
CA GLY A 143 -16.75 2.52 -9.79
C GLY A 143 -16.62 2.86 -11.25
N ALA A 144 -17.15 4.01 -11.61
CA ALA A 144 -17.15 4.46 -12.98
C ALA A 144 -15.99 5.38 -13.32
N GLU A 145 -15.14 5.66 -12.34
CA GLU A 145 -14.04 6.60 -12.52
C GLU A 145 -12.77 5.99 -11.99
N VAL A 146 -11.65 6.54 -12.43
CA VAL A 146 -10.36 6.19 -11.86
C VAL A 146 -10.38 6.47 -10.38
N ALA A 147 -9.82 5.59 -9.58
CA ALA A 147 -9.71 5.80 -8.15
C ALA A 147 -8.23 5.99 -7.80
N VAL A 148 -7.99 6.70 -6.71
CA VAL A 148 -6.65 7.02 -6.26
C VAL A 148 -6.56 6.78 -4.77
N SER A 149 -5.51 6.10 -4.35
CA SER A 149 -5.30 5.86 -2.94
C SER A 149 -3.82 5.99 -2.61
N ILE A 150 -3.54 6.18 -1.33
CA ILE A 150 -2.18 6.14 -0.82
C ILE A 150 -2.09 4.97 0.13
N GLY A 151 -1.11 4.11 -0.09
CA GLY A 151 -0.83 3.00 0.81
C GLY A 151 0.44 3.30 1.57
N VAL A 152 0.43 3.05 2.88
CA VAL A 152 1.60 3.24 3.72
C VAL A 152 1.78 1.98 4.54
N TYR A 153 2.99 1.42 4.51
CA TYR A 153 3.26 0.09 5.08
C TYR A 153 4.45 0.15 6.02
N SER A 154 4.39 -0.53 7.13
CA SER A 154 5.46 -0.60 8.10
C SER A 154 5.60 -2.01 8.65
N PRO A 155 6.78 -2.58 8.66
CA PRO A 155 8.01 -2.04 8.08
C PRO A 155 7.89 -1.89 6.58
N PRO A 156 8.85 -1.26 5.93
CA PRO A 156 8.74 -1.01 4.49
C PRO A 156 8.59 -2.31 3.70
N LEU A 157 7.71 -2.28 2.72
CA LEU A 157 7.53 -3.44 1.86
C LEU A 157 8.82 -3.81 1.14
N ALA A 158 9.59 -2.83 0.75
CA ALA A 158 10.83 -3.09 0.05
C ALA A 158 11.80 -3.92 0.88
N ALA A 159 11.66 -3.89 2.19
CA ALA A 159 12.54 -4.68 3.04
C ALA A 159 12.24 -6.17 2.90
N HIS A 160 11.05 -6.52 2.46
CA HIS A 160 10.70 -7.92 2.28
C HIS A 160 10.81 -8.37 0.84
N ASP A 161 11.13 -7.45 -0.03
CA ASP A 161 11.12 -7.74 -1.44
C ASP A 161 12.40 -8.40 -1.79
N GLU A 162 12.31 -9.61 -2.18
CA GLU A 162 13.52 -10.22 -2.49
C GLU A 162 13.44 -10.98 -3.58
#